data_35a3d1253633721139dabbb19b976299
#
_entry.id   35a3d1253633721139dabbb19b976299
#
_cell.length_a   1.000
_cell.length_b   1.000
_cell.length_c   1.000
_cell.angle_alpha   90.00
_cell.angle_beta   90.00
_cell.angle_gamma   90.00
#
_symmetry.space_group_name_H-M   'P 1'
#
loop_
_entity.id
_entity.type
_entity.pdbx_description
1 polymer ?
#
loop_
_entity_poly.entity_id
_entity_poly.type
_entity_poly.pdbx_seq_one_letter_code
_entity_poly.pdbx_strand_id
1 'polypeptide(L)'
;MKIHFGMNLDGARWTHKNAALRECSCAPLGMLKLLETRLGLGGCEISQASRIAAYLGKVRVVYAATPEAWGAESFLKDDWSTAKRLLALRDELVEAGWDFVSGDSDRLRLLSR
;
A
#
# COMPACT_ATOMS: atom_id res chain seq x y z
N MET A 1 23.48 -10.87 -13.77
CA MET A 1 23.17 -10.16 -12.52
C MET A 1 23.04 -11.21 -11.43
N LYS A 2 23.67 -10.99 -10.30
CA LYS A 2 23.63 -11.89 -9.15
C LYS A 2 22.73 -11.24 -8.08
N ILE A 3 21.76 -11.99 -7.57
CA ILE A 3 20.81 -11.51 -6.57
C ILE A 3 21.04 -12.29 -5.28
N HIS A 4 21.30 -11.56 -4.21
CA HIS A 4 21.34 -12.09 -2.85
C HIS A 4 19.98 -11.79 -2.20
N PHE A 5 19.21 -12.84 -1.93
CA PHE A 5 17.89 -12.72 -1.34
C PHE A 5 17.90 -13.12 0.14
N GLY A 6 17.27 -12.30 0.98
CA GLY A 6 17.09 -12.61 2.39
C GLY A 6 16.00 -11.76 3.00
N MET A 7 15.23 -12.32 3.94
CA MET A 7 14.01 -11.69 4.49
C MET A 7 14.20 -10.32 5.13
N ASN A 8 15.41 -10.00 5.59
CA ASN A 8 15.72 -8.74 6.30
C ASN A 8 16.71 -7.86 5.53
N LEU A 9 16.84 -8.03 4.22
CA LEU A 9 17.82 -7.28 3.43
C LEU A 9 17.29 -5.96 2.86
N ASP A 10 15.98 -5.70 2.91
CA ASP A 10 15.41 -4.43 2.47
C ASP A 10 15.84 -3.29 3.43
N GLY A 11 16.46 -2.27 2.86
CA GLY A 11 17.00 -1.14 3.63
C GLY A 11 18.33 -1.41 4.34
N ALA A 12 18.84 -2.63 4.33
CA ALA A 12 20.16 -2.91 4.85
C ALA A 12 21.22 -2.39 3.88
N ARG A 13 22.01 -1.43 4.32
CA ARG A 13 23.22 -0.99 3.60
C ARG A 13 24.32 -2.04 3.80
N TRP A 14 24.24 -3.12 3.06
CA TRP A 14 25.36 -4.04 2.96
C TRP A 14 26.41 -3.40 2.06
N THR A 15 27.23 -2.58 2.67
CA THR A 15 28.45 -2.12 2.00
C THR A 15 29.42 -3.29 1.96
N HIS A 16 29.34 -4.09 0.92
CA HIS A 16 30.54 -4.79 0.49
C HIS A 16 31.58 -3.70 0.19
N LYS A 17 32.76 -3.82 0.76
CA LYS A 17 33.88 -2.88 0.53
C LYS A 17 34.21 -2.69 -0.95
N ASN A 18 33.73 -3.57 -1.81
CA ASN A 18 33.82 -3.48 -3.26
C ASN A 18 32.39 -3.55 -3.82
N ALA A 19 31.86 -2.41 -4.26
CA ALA A 19 30.61 -2.38 -5.01
C ALA A 19 30.78 -3.22 -6.29
N ALA A 20 30.19 -4.39 -6.30
CA ALA A 20 30.23 -5.28 -7.47
C ALA A 20 29.12 -4.86 -8.43
N LEU A 21 29.52 -4.40 -9.63
CA LEU A 21 28.61 -4.19 -10.73
C LEU A 21 27.83 -5.50 -11.02
N ARG A 22 26.50 -5.41 -11.08
CA ARG A 22 25.58 -6.54 -11.33
C ARG A 22 25.28 -7.45 -10.13
N GLU A 23 25.54 -7.00 -8.91
CA GLU A 23 25.06 -7.67 -7.70
C GLU A 23 24.00 -6.79 -7.02
N CYS A 24 22.93 -7.42 -6.54
CA CYS A 24 21.84 -6.77 -5.81
C CYS A 24 21.50 -7.62 -4.59
N SER A 25 21.39 -6.98 -3.43
CA SER A 25 20.89 -7.62 -2.22
C SER A 25 19.50 -7.08 -1.92
N CYS A 26 18.50 -7.94 -1.79
CA CYS A 26 17.12 -7.52 -1.58
C CYS A 26 16.35 -8.54 -0.72
N ALA A 27 15.34 -8.03 -0.05
CA ALA A 27 14.27 -8.79 0.59
C ALA A 27 13.01 -8.76 -0.30
N PRO A 28 11.86 -9.27 0.15
CA PRO A 28 10.67 -9.38 -0.68
C PRO A 28 10.25 -8.09 -1.42
N LEU A 29 10.26 -6.94 -0.73
CA LEU A 29 9.89 -5.65 -1.35
C LEU A 29 10.90 -5.20 -2.40
N GLY A 30 12.19 -5.35 -2.12
CA GLY A 30 13.25 -5.02 -3.07
C GLY A 30 13.22 -5.94 -4.30
N MET A 31 12.89 -7.22 -4.13
CA MET A 31 12.70 -8.16 -5.22
C MET A 31 11.50 -7.76 -6.09
N LEU A 32 10.38 -7.40 -5.48
CA LEU A 32 9.20 -6.92 -6.19
C LEU A 32 9.52 -5.68 -7.04
N LYS A 33 10.17 -4.67 -6.45
CA LYS A 33 10.62 -3.46 -7.18
C LYS A 33 11.56 -3.78 -8.35
N LEU A 34 12.46 -4.74 -8.14
CA LEU A 34 13.37 -5.20 -9.21
C LEU A 34 12.59 -5.82 -10.36
N LEU A 35 11.61 -6.68 -10.06
CA LEU A 35 10.75 -7.31 -11.07
C LEU A 35 9.90 -6.28 -11.80
N GLU A 36 9.24 -5.36 -11.09
CA GLU A 36 8.48 -4.26 -11.66
C GLU A 36 9.33 -3.43 -12.65
N THR A 37 10.54 -3.06 -12.23
CA THR A 37 11.47 -2.31 -13.08
C THR A 37 11.86 -3.11 -14.34
N ARG A 38 12.12 -4.41 -14.20
CA ARG A 38 12.52 -5.28 -15.32
C ARG A 38 11.39 -5.55 -16.29
N LEU A 39 10.16 -5.59 -15.81
CA LEU A 39 8.95 -5.78 -16.61
C LEU A 39 8.41 -4.47 -17.21
N GLY A 40 9.05 -3.33 -16.90
CA GLY A 40 8.57 -2.03 -17.32
C GLY A 40 7.30 -1.57 -16.61
N LEU A 41 6.97 -2.20 -15.47
CA LEU A 41 5.81 -1.88 -14.65
C LEU A 41 6.11 -0.82 -13.59
N GLY A 42 7.36 -0.35 -13.51
CA GLY A 42 7.79 0.67 -12.56
C GLY A 42 7.00 1.97 -12.75
N GLY A 43 6.05 2.20 -11.87
CA GLY A 43 5.30 3.45 -11.78
C GLY A 43 6.08 4.54 -11.06
N CYS A 44 5.58 5.77 -11.13
CA CYS A 44 6.08 6.86 -10.31
C CYS A 44 5.89 6.54 -8.83
N GLU A 45 6.94 6.64 -8.02
CA GLU A 45 6.81 6.48 -6.57
C GLU A 45 5.94 7.62 -6.02
N ILE A 46 4.71 7.28 -5.66
CA ILE A 46 3.79 8.20 -5.00
C ILE A 46 4.07 8.15 -3.50
N SER A 47 4.30 9.29 -2.88
CA SER A 47 4.51 9.36 -1.44
C SER A 47 3.28 8.83 -0.68
N GLN A 48 3.50 8.24 0.50
CA GLN A 48 2.39 7.76 1.34
C GLN A 48 1.40 8.88 1.67
N ALA A 49 1.89 10.10 1.92
CA ALA A 49 1.04 11.25 2.17
C ALA A 49 0.14 11.58 0.98
N SER A 50 0.68 11.54 -0.24
CA SER A 50 -0.11 11.77 -1.47
C SER A 50 -1.15 10.67 -1.69
N ARG A 51 -0.81 9.40 -1.39
CA ARG A 51 -1.77 8.28 -1.44
C ARG A 51 -2.92 8.49 -0.45
N ILE A 52 -2.60 8.88 0.80
CA ILE A 52 -3.62 9.14 1.83
C ILE A 52 -4.50 10.33 1.41
N ALA A 53 -3.93 11.42 0.90
CA ALA A 53 -4.69 12.59 0.45
C ALA A 53 -5.65 12.25 -0.69
N ALA A 54 -5.20 11.50 -1.68
CA ALA A 54 -6.06 11.04 -2.78
C ALA A 54 -7.18 10.12 -2.29
N TYR A 55 -6.88 9.20 -1.37
CA TYR A 55 -7.86 8.30 -0.79
C TYR A 55 -8.88 9.04 0.10
N LEU A 56 -8.42 10.02 0.89
CA LEU A 56 -9.26 10.89 1.71
C LEU A 56 -10.34 11.59 0.86
N GLY A 57 -9.97 12.10 -0.32
CA GLY A 57 -10.93 12.71 -1.24
C GLY A 57 -12.06 11.76 -1.64
N LYS A 58 -11.72 10.49 -1.92
CA LYS A 58 -12.72 9.46 -2.24
C LYS A 58 -13.60 9.10 -1.03
N VAL A 59 -12.99 8.90 0.13
CA VAL A 59 -13.70 8.56 1.38
C VAL A 59 -14.69 9.66 1.77
N ARG A 60 -14.36 10.93 1.57
CA ARG A 60 -15.28 12.07 1.79
C ARG A 60 -16.54 11.94 0.94
N VAL A 61 -16.42 11.59 -0.33
CA VAL A 61 -17.57 11.40 -1.22
C VAL A 61 -18.45 10.26 -0.75
N VAL A 62 -17.85 9.14 -0.33
CA VAL A 62 -18.59 7.97 0.16
C VAL A 62 -19.35 8.30 1.45
N TYR A 63 -18.71 8.94 2.42
CA TYR A 63 -19.38 9.31 3.68
C TYR A 63 -20.43 10.43 3.53
N ALA A 64 -20.25 11.32 2.56
CA ALA A 64 -21.29 12.29 2.22
C ALA A 64 -22.56 11.61 1.67
N ALA A 65 -22.40 10.52 0.93
CA ALA A 65 -23.52 9.74 0.38
C ALA A 65 -24.12 8.76 1.39
N THR A 66 -23.33 8.30 2.38
CA THR A 66 -23.74 7.28 3.37
C THR A 66 -23.23 7.66 4.77
N PRO A 67 -23.84 8.65 5.43
CA PRO A 67 -23.35 9.17 6.72
C PRO A 67 -23.47 8.16 7.88
N GLU A 68 -24.30 7.14 7.75
CA GLU A 68 -24.46 6.03 8.71
C GLU A 68 -23.49 4.86 8.48
N ALA A 69 -22.61 4.96 7.47
CA ALA A 69 -21.68 3.89 7.16
C ALA A 69 -20.66 3.68 8.30
N TRP A 70 -20.15 2.47 8.40
CA TRP A 70 -19.14 2.10 9.39
C TRP A 70 -17.94 3.05 9.35
N GLY A 71 -17.60 3.61 10.51
CA GLY A 71 -16.46 4.51 10.67
C GLY A 71 -16.74 5.99 10.40
N ALA A 72 -17.97 6.36 10.00
CA ALA A 72 -18.33 7.75 9.71
C ALA A 72 -18.12 8.68 10.91
N GLU A 73 -18.44 8.25 12.14
CA GLU A 73 -18.20 9.05 13.35
C GLU A 73 -16.69 9.29 13.59
N SER A 74 -15.86 8.29 13.35
CA SER A 74 -14.41 8.43 13.46
C SER A 74 -13.87 9.38 12.41
N PHE A 75 -14.43 9.33 11.21
CA PHE A 75 -14.07 10.21 10.11
C PHE A 75 -14.42 11.67 10.39
N LEU A 76 -15.56 11.94 11.02
CA LEU A 76 -15.95 13.30 11.44
C LEU A 76 -15.02 13.89 12.52
N LYS A 77 -14.43 13.03 13.37
CA LYS A 77 -13.48 13.47 14.41
C LYS A 77 -12.07 13.70 13.88
N ASP A 78 -11.58 12.79 13.05
CA ASP A 78 -10.26 12.85 12.43
C ASP A 78 -10.29 12.13 11.07
N ASP A 79 -10.50 12.92 10.04
CA ASP A 79 -10.63 12.43 8.67
C ASP A 79 -9.31 11.85 8.12
N TRP A 80 -8.18 12.47 8.46
CA TRP A 80 -6.87 12.04 7.98
C TRP A 80 -6.45 10.67 8.56
N SER A 81 -6.52 10.54 9.89
CA SER A 81 -6.14 9.28 10.55
C SER A 81 -7.09 8.15 10.18
N THR A 82 -8.39 8.46 10.02
CA THR A 82 -9.37 7.48 9.56
C THR A 82 -9.08 7.02 8.13
N ALA A 83 -8.82 7.94 7.21
CA ALA A 83 -8.45 7.62 5.83
C ALA A 83 -7.16 6.79 5.76
N LYS A 84 -6.14 7.15 6.55
CA LYS A 84 -4.90 6.39 6.66
C LYS A 84 -5.13 4.94 7.11
N ARG A 85 -5.97 4.73 8.12
CA ARG A 85 -6.31 3.38 8.64
C ARG A 85 -7.10 2.57 7.63
N LEU A 86 -8.08 3.18 6.96
CA LEU A 86 -8.86 2.53 5.91
C LEU A 86 -8.00 2.12 4.73
N LEU A 87 -7.07 3.00 4.31
CA LEU A 87 -6.14 2.70 3.23
C LEU A 87 -5.21 1.54 3.59
N ALA A 88 -4.67 1.51 4.82
CA ALA A 88 -3.84 0.41 5.29
C ALA A 88 -4.60 -0.92 5.30
N LEU A 89 -5.83 -0.94 5.82
CA LEU A 89 -6.68 -2.12 5.81
C LEU A 89 -6.98 -2.60 4.38
N ARG A 90 -7.24 -1.67 3.47
CA ARG A 90 -7.46 -1.98 2.06
C ARG A 90 -6.21 -2.58 1.41
N ASP A 91 -5.04 -2.02 1.69
CA ASP A 91 -3.76 -2.54 1.18
C ASP A 91 -3.51 -3.98 1.70
N GLU A 92 -3.73 -4.26 2.99
CA GLU A 92 -3.62 -5.61 3.58
C GLU A 92 -4.58 -6.61 2.90
N LEU A 93 -5.82 -6.21 2.63
CA LEU A 93 -6.79 -7.06 1.96
C LEU A 93 -6.37 -7.37 0.51
N VAL A 94 -5.87 -6.37 -0.21
CA VAL A 94 -5.36 -6.54 -1.58
C VAL A 94 -4.14 -7.46 -1.61
N GLU A 95 -3.21 -7.30 -0.66
CA GLU A 95 -2.06 -8.18 -0.52
C GLU A 95 -2.46 -9.62 -0.19
N ALA A 96 -3.58 -9.81 0.53
CA ALA A 96 -4.19 -11.11 0.79
C ALA A 96 -4.98 -11.69 -0.40
N GLY A 97 -5.05 -10.97 -1.54
CA GLY A 97 -5.74 -11.41 -2.75
C GLY A 97 -7.21 -11.01 -2.84
N TRP A 98 -7.64 -9.98 -2.10
CA TRP A 98 -9.01 -9.49 -2.22
C TRP A 98 -9.27 -8.86 -3.60
N ASP A 99 -10.34 -9.29 -4.23
CA ASP A 99 -10.76 -8.91 -5.59
C ASP A 99 -11.74 -7.73 -5.64
N PHE A 100 -11.90 -7.01 -4.55
CA PHE A 100 -12.84 -5.89 -4.37
C PHE A 100 -14.33 -6.28 -4.40
N VAL A 101 -14.65 -7.56 -4.36
CA VAL A 101 -16.02 -7.99 -4.20
C VAL A 101 -16.48 -7.73 -2.77
N SER A 102 -17.64 -7.08 -2.63
CA SER A 102 -18.22 -6.81 -1.32
C SER A 102 -18.64 -8.12 -0.65
N GLY A 103 -18.08 -8.38 0.53
CA GLY A 103 -18.53 -9.46 1.40
C GLY A 103 -19.72 -9.04 2.29
N ASP A 104 -20.19 -9.93 3.15
CA ASP A 104 -21.29 -9.69 4.09
C ASP A 104 -20.96 -8.68 5.20
N SER A 105 -19.70 -8.27 5.33
CA SER A 105 -19.24 -7.30 6.32
C SER A 105 -19.45 -5.86 5.86
N ASP A 106 -19.99 -5.00 6.73
CA ASP A 106 -20.13 -3.56 6.48
C ASP A 106 -18.80 -2.88 6.17
N ARG A 107 -17.70 -3.40 6.73
CA ARG A 107 -16.34 -2.93 6.45
C ARG A 107 -15.93 -3.20 5.00
N LEU A 108 -16.19 -4.42 4.50
CA LEU A 108 -15.89 -4.79 3.12
C LEU A 108 -16.76 -4.01 2.13
N ARG A 109 -18.04 -3.79 2.46
CA ARG A 109 -18.92 -2.94 1.64
C ARG A 109 -18.42 -1.51 1.53
N LEU A 110 -17.86 -0.95 2.60
CA LEU A 110 -17.27 0.38 2.57
C LEU A 110 -16.01 0.42 1.70
N LEU A 111 -15.12 -0.57 1.84
CA LEU A 111 -13.83 -0.62 1.15
C LEU A 111 -13.95 -0.97 -0.35
N SER A 112 -15.06 -1.58 -0.76
CA SER A 112 -15.34 -1.94 -2.17
C SER A 112 -15.91 -0.77 -3.00
N ARG A 113 -16.32 0.32 -2.35
CA ARG A 113 -16.82 1.55 -3.00
C ARG A 113 -15.71 2.52 -3.33
#